data_a699e9c733be87c2891fcb5c53d04ee6
#
_entry.id   a699e9c733be87c2891fcb5c53d04ee6
#
_cell.length_a   1.000
_cell.length_b   1.000
_cell.length_c   1.000
_cell.angle_alpha   90.00
_cell.angle_beta   90.00
_cell.angle_gamma   90.00
#
_symmetry.space_group_name_H-M   'P 1'
#
loop_
_entity.id
_entity.type
_entity.pdbx_description
1 polymer ?
#
loop_
_entity_poly.entity_id
_entity_poly.type
_entity_poly.pdbx_seq_one_letter_code
_entity_poly.pdbx_strand_id
1 'polypeptide(L)'
;MLTMEMIRDAQAALQGVARRTPLERAPKLGLYIKAENLQLTGAFKLRGAYNKIRSLTPEEARRGVIACSAGNHAQGIALSAAKLGIRSIICMPAGAPISKVEATRSYGAEVVLVPGVYDDAYAEAVRLRDEQGLTFIHPFNDYSIMAGQGT
;
A
#
# COMPACT_ATOMS: atom_id res chain seq x y z
N MET A 1 12.90 -9.15 -13.12
CA MET A 1 12.59 -10.38 -12.34
C MET A 1 12.79 -10.09 -10.88
N LEU A 2 11.95 -10.61 -9.97
CA LEU A 2 12.13 -10.49 -8.53
C LEU A 2 13.35 -11.30 -8.08
N THR A 3 14.23 -10.71 -7.23
CA THR A 3 15.44 -11.37 -6.71
C THR A 3 15.45 -11.37 -5.19
N MET A 4 16.22 -12.27 -4.59
CA MET A 4 16.45 -12.28 -3.13
C MET A 4 17.14 -11.02 -2.62
N GLU A 5 17.97 -10.39 -3.44
CA GLU A 5 18.60 -9.12 -3.11
C GLU A 5 17.56 -8.01 -2.93
N MET A 6 16.62 -7.87 -3.86
CA MET A 6 15.51 -6.91 -3.74
C MET A 6 14.70 -7.12 -2.44
N ILE A 7 14.48 -8.37 -2.03
CA ILE A 7 13.77 -8.68 -0.78
C ILE A 7 14.61 -8.26 0.45
N ARG A 8 15.92 -8.52 0.43
CA ARG A 8 16.82 -8.11 1.53
C ARG A 8 16.92 -6.59 1.65
N ASP A 9 16.99 -5.88 0.54
CA ASP A 9 16.97 -4.41 0.51
C ASP A 9 15.66 -3.85 1.06
N ALA A 10 14.54 -4.45 0.67
CA ALA A 10 13.23 -4.10 1.20
C ALA A 10 13.14 -4.37 2.71
N GLN A 11 13.69 -5.50 3.17
CA GLN A 11 13.75 -5.85 4.60
C GLN A 11 14.56 -4.81 5.40
N ALA A 12 15.72 -4.40 4.90
CA ALA A 12 16.53 -3.36 5.53
C ALA A 12 15.78 -2.02 5.61
N ALA A 13 15.12 -1.63 4.53
CA ALA A 13 14.36 -0.38 4.47
C ALA A 13 13.13 -0.35 5.37
N LEU A 14 12.58 -1.49 5.71
CA LEU A 14 11.40 -1.62 6.58
C LEU A 14 11.75 -1.63 8.08
N GLN A 15 13.04 -1.62 8.43
CA GLN A 15 13.45 -1.52 9.84
C GLN A 15 12.98 -0.18 10.44
N GLY A 16 12.32 -0.25 11.60
CA GLY A 16 11.72 0.92 12.25
C GLY A 16 10.44 1.45 11.59
N VAL A 17 10.06 0.93 10.42
CA VAL A 17 8.84 1.32 9.70
C VAL A 17 7.70 0.33 9.92
N ALA A 18 7.94 -0.95 9.63
CA ALA A 18 6.99 -2.01 9.86
C ALA A 18 7.25 -2.69 11.22
N ARG A 19 6.19 -3.15 11.86
CA ARG A 19 6.31 -3.98 13.07
C ARG A 19 6.92 -5.33 12.71
N ARG A 20 7.81 -5.83 13.55
CA ARG A 20 8.22 -7.22 13.50
C ARG A 20 7.12 -8.06 14.15
N THR A 21 6.21 -8.55 13.32
CA THR A 21 5.09 -9.37 13.77
C THR A 21 5.55 -10.77 14.17
N PRO A 22 4.86 -11.45 15.11
CA PRO A 22 5.20 -12.81 15.53
C PRO A 22 5.14 -13.81 14.37
N LEU A 23 5.95 -14.85 14.50
CA LEU A 23 5.84 -16.09 13.72
C LEU A 23 5.39 -17.20 14.66
N GLU A 24 4.10 -17.50 14.65
CA GLU A 24 3.47 -18.43 15.56
C GLU A 24 3.43 -19.85 14.99
N ARG A 25 3.78 -20.83 15.79
CA ARG A 25 3.63 -22.25 15.40
C ARG A 25 2.18 -22.68 15.57
N ALA A 26 1.59 -23.25 14.52
CA ALA A 26 0.27 -23.87 14.54
C ALA A 26 0.39 -25.41 14.43
N PRO A 27 0.68 -26.14 15.53
CA PRO A 27 1.04 -27.57 15.48
C PRO A 27 -0.07 -28.43 14.88
N LYS A 28 -1.33 -28.10 15.16
CA LYS A 28 -2.49 -28.82 14.62
C LYS A 28 -2.62 -28.74 13.11
N LEU A 29 -2.04 -27.69 12.49
CA LEU A 29 -2.06 -27.44 11.06
C LEU A 29 -0.72 -27.81 10.38
N GLY A 30 0.29 -28.19 11.16
CA GLY A 30 1.63 -28.50 10.65
C GLY A 30 2.38 -27.33 10.01
N LEU A 31 2.05 -26.08 10.37
CA LEU A 31 2.61 -24.89 9.75
C LEU A 31 2.97 -23.78 10.76
N TYR A 32 3.62 -22.72 10.25
CA TYR A 32 3.84 -21.47 10.98
C TYR A 32 2.98 -20.35 10.36
N ILE A 33 2.47 -19.45 11.21
CA ILE A 33 1.65 -18.32 10.83
C ILE A 33 2.41 -17.03 11.11
N LYS A 34 2.68 -16.24 10.07
CA LYS A 34 3.18 -14.87 10.21
C LYS A 34 2.00 -13.92 10.48
N ALA A 35 1.89 -13.43 11.71
CA ALA A 35 0.72 -12.71 12.21
C ALA A 35 0.65 -11.26 11.70
N GLU A 36 0.53 -11.05 10.39
CA GLU A 36 0.46 -9.70 9.77
C GLU A 36 -0.86 -8.94 10.05
N ASN A 37 -1.86 -9.59 10.64
CA ASN A 37 -3.00 -8.90 11.25
C ASN A 37 -2.60 -7.99 12.42
N LEU A 38 -1.42 -8.20 13.00
CA LEU A 38 -0.84 -7.33 14.04
C LEU A 38 0.03 -6.20 13.49
N GLN A 39 0.14 -6.06 12.17
CA GLN A 39 0.85 -4.96 11.54
C GLN A 39 0.12 -3.62 11.75
N LEU A 40 0.79 -2.49 11.54
CA LEU A 40 0.25 -1.14 11.77
C LEU A 40 -1.10 -0.88 11.09
N THR A 41 -1.31 -1.39 9.88
CA THR A 41 -2.57 -1.28 9.14
C THR A 41 -3.43 -2.54 9.23
N GLY A 42 -3.10 -3.46 10.13
CA GLY A 42 -3.78 -4.75 10.25
C GLY A 42 -3.52 -5.71 9.08
N ALA A 43 -2.52 -5.45 8.24
CA ALA A 43 -2.20 -6.26 7.07
C ALA A 43 -0.77 -6.06 6.56
N PHE A 44 -0.25 -7.04 5.83
CA PHE A 44 1.09 -7.02 5.24
C PHE A 44 1.29 -5.96 4.14
N LYS A 45 0.23 -5.37 3.60
CA LYS A 45 0.29 -4.44 2.47
C LYS A 45 1.17 -3.21 2.70
N LEU A 46 1.34 -2.77 3.95
CA LEU A 46 2.27 -1.71 4.32
C LEU A 46 3.69 -1.99 3.80
N ARG A 47 4.17 -3.23 3.87
CA ARG A 47 5.53 -3.61 3.52
C ARG A 47 5.86 -3.29 2.07
N GLY A 48 5.02 -3.73 1.14
CA GLY A 48 5.20 -3.45 -0.28
C GLY A 48 4.94 -1.98 -0.63
N ALA A 49 3.90 -1.38 -0.06
CA ALA A 49 3.58 0.02 -0.31
C ALA A 49 4.74 0.95 0.09
N TYR A 50 5.29 0.77 1.28
CA TYR A 50 6.43 1.56 1.73
C TYR A 50 7.66 1.33 0.85
N ASN A 51 7.98 0.05 0.55
CA ASN A 51 9.14 -0.27 -0.30
C ASN A 51 9.04 0.36 -1.69
N LYS A 52 7.85 0.39 -2.28
CA LYS A 52 7.62 1.05 -3.57
C LYS A 52 7.73 2.57 -3.47
N ILE A 53 7.02 3.19 -2.52
CA ILE A 53 6.93 4.65 -2.43
C ILE A 53 8.29 5.27 -2.07
N ARG A 54 9.10 4.62 -1.22
CA ARG A 54 10.47 5.10 -0.91
C ARG A 54 11.42 5.07 -2.10
N SER A 55 11.14 4.25 -3.11
CA SER A 55 11.98 4.11 -4.31
C SER A 55 11.62 5.08 -5.44
N LEU A 56 10.65 5.95 -5.22
CA LEU A 56 10.28 6.98 -6.18
C LEU A 56 11.41 7.98 -6.38
N THR A 57 11.55 8.48 -7.60
CA THR A 57 12.42 9.60 -7.87
C THR A 57 11.93 10.87 -7.15
N PRO A 58 12.81 11.86 -6.87
CA PRO A 58 12.37 13.11 -6.27
C PRO A 58 11.25 13.82 -7.03
N GLU A 59 11.22 13.66 -8.36
CA GLU A 59 10.18 14.22 -9.23
C GLU A 59 8.84 13.52 -9.03
N GLU A 60 8.82 12.19 -9.02
CA GLU A 60 7.63 11.39 -8.75
C GLU A 60 7.08 11.66 -7.34
N ALA A 61 7.97 11.72 -6.35
CA ALA A 61 7.61 12.00 -4.96
C ALA A 61 6.95 13.40 -4.81
N ARG A 62 7.45 14.42 -5.50
CA ARG A 62 6.85 15.77 -5.48
C ARG A 62 5.44 15.79 -6.07
N ARG A 63 5.19 15.03 -7.14
CA ARG A 63 3.85 14.93 -7.73
C ARG A 63 2.89 14.15 -6.85
N GLY A 64 3.37 13.15 -6.13
CA GLY A 64 2.59 12.29 -5.27
C GLY A 64 2.17 10.98 -5.92
N VAL A 65 1.42 10.20 -5.17
CA VAL A 65 1.01 8.84 -5.57
C VAL A 65 -0.51 8.70 -5.63
N ILE A 66 -0.97 7.75 -6.45
CA ILE A 66 -2.39 7.42 -6.56
C ILE A 66 -2.57 5.89 -6.61
N ALA A 67 -3.69 5.41 -6.09
CA ALA A 67 -4.11 4.03 -6.23
C ALA A 67 -5.63 3.88 -6.27
N CYS A 68 -6.09 2.74 -6.77
CA CYS A 68 -7.48 2.31 -6.63
C CYS A 68 -7.54 1.11 -5.68
N SER A 69 -8.18 1.28 -4.52
CA SER A 69 -8.38 0.19 -3.55
C SER A 69 -9.30 0.61 -2.43
N ALA A 70 -10.29 -0.22 -2.09
CA ALA A 70 -11.17 -0.06 -0.93
C ALA A 70 -10.76 -0.93 0.28
N GLY A 71 -9.50 -1.39 0.33
CA GLY A 71 -9.04 -2.35 1.33
C GLY A 71 -7.66 -2.06 1.93
N ASN A 72 -6.96 -3.14 2.27
CA ASN A 72 -5.67 -3.08 2.97
C ASN A 72 -4.57 -2.37 2.16
N HIS A 73 -4.63 -2.41 0.82
CA HIS A 73 -3.68 -1.72 -0.02
C HIS A 73 -3.82 -0.19 0.09
N ALA A 74 -5.05 0.31 0.11
CA ALA A 74 -5.34 1.73 0.35
C ALA A 74 -4.68 2.26 1.63
N GLN A 75 -4.90 1.57 2.74
CA GLN A 75 -4.34 1.93 4.04
C GLN A 75 -2.80 1.81 4.06
N GLY A 76 -2.27 0.77 3.40
CA GLY A 76 -0.81 0.60 3.26
C GLY A 76 -0.16 1.77 2.54
N ILE A 77 -0.75 2.24 1.43
CA ILE A 77 -0.28 3.41 0.68
C ILE A 77 -0.41 4.68 1.51
N ALA A 78 -1.60 4.93 2.08
CA ALA A 78 -1.86 6.14 2.86
C ALA A 78 -0.83 6.31 3.99
N LEU A 79 -0.62 5.28 4.81
CA LEU A 79 0.36 5.31 5.89
C LEU A 79 1.80 5.43 5.37
N SER A 80 2.16 4.74 4.29
CA SER A 80 3.51 4.80 3.72
C SER A 80 3.83 6.18 3.16
N ALA A 81 2.90 6.76 2.41
CA ALA A 81 3.04 8.10 1.84
C ALA A 81 3.15 9.16 2.95
N ALA A 82 2.30 9.09 3.98
CA ALA A 82 2.36 10.00 5.12
C ALA A 82 3.71 9.92 5.85
N LYS A 83 4.25 8.70 6.08
CA LYS A 83 5.58 8.52 6.70
C LYS A 83 6.72 9.12 5.88
N LEU A 84 6.55 9.23 4.57
CA LEU A 84 7.55 9.76 3.63
C LEU A 84 7.28 11.22 3.25
N GLY A 85 6.23 11.85 3.80
CA GLY A 85 5.85 13.23 3.47
C GLY A 85 5.34 13.40 2.03
N ILE A 86 4.80 12.34 1.42
CA ILE A 86 4.34 12.31 0.04
C ILE A 86 2.81 12.36 0.00
N ARG A 87 2.25 13.21 -0.88
CA ARG A 87 0.80 13.27 -1.12
C ARG A 87 0.29 11.96 -1.68
N SER A 88 -0.86 11.48 -1.18
CA SER A 88 -1.50 10.27 -1.71
C SER A 88 -2.99 10.48 -1.97
N ILE A 89 -3.46 9.99 -3.11
CA ILE A 89 -4.87 9.96 -3.50
C ILE A 89 -5.30 8.50 -3.61
N ILE A 90 -6.43 8.16 -3.03
CA ILE A 90 -6.99 6.81 -3.11
C ILE A 90 -8.41 6.89 -3.68
N CYS A 91 -8.61 6.33 -4.88
CA CYS A 91 -9.93 6.16 -5.46
C CYS A 91 -10.59 4.90 -4.93
N MET A 92 -11.84 5.01 -4.50
CA MET A 92 -12.66 3.91 -3.98
C MET A 92 -14.05 3.96 -4.59
N PRO A 93 -14.72 2.83 -4.82
CA PRO A 93 -16.15 2.83 -5.11
C PRO A 93 -16.93 3.52 -3.97
N ALA A 94 -17.96 4.28 -4.30
CA ALA A 94 -18.79 4.99 -3.31
C ALA A 94 -19.46 4.03 -2.31
N GLY A 95 -19.68 2.77 -2.69
CA GLY A 95 -20.16 1.70 -1.80
C GLY A 95 -19.10 1.06 -0.89
N ALA A 96 -17.88 1.60 -0.85
CA ALA A 96 -16.84 1.07 0.04
C ALA A 96 -17.25 1.17 1.52
N PRO A 97 -16.88 0.19 2.39
CA PRO A 97 -17.20 0.25 3.80
C PRO A 97 -16.68 1.54 4.44
N ILE A 98 -17.54 2.25 5.16
CA ILE A 98 -17.21 3.54 5.81
C ILE A 98 -15.96 3.41 6.69
N SER A 99 -15.84 2.32 7.43
CA SER A 99 -14.66 2.07 8.28
C SER A 99 -13.33 2.02 7.50
N LYS A 100 -13.34 1.56 6.24
CA LYS A 100 -12.15 1.53 5.37
C LYS A 100 -11.84 2.90 4.80
N VAL A 101 -12.87 3.67 4.44
CA VAL A 101 -12.74 5.06 4.00
C VAL A 101 -12.11 5.91 5.10
N GLU A 102 -12.68 5.87 6.30
CA GLU A 102 -12.22 6.64 7.45
C GLU A 102 -10.82 6.21 7.91
N ALA A 103 -10.52 4.91 7.93
CA ALA A 103 -9.18 4.43 8.23
C ALA A 103 -8.14 4.94 7.21
N THR A 104 -8.48 4.99 5.93
CA THR A 104 -7.57 5.51 4.90
C THR A 104 -7.35 7.02 5.05
N ARG A 105 -8.42 7.78 5.32
CA ARG A 105 -8.34 9.22 5.60
C ARG A 105 -7.51 9.51 6.85
N SER A 106 -7.67 8.72 7.91
CA SER A 106 -6.94 8.91 9.16
C SER A 106 -5.42 8.75 9.02
N TYR A 107 -4.97 8.05 7.99
CA TYR A 107 -3.56 7.98 7.61
C TYR A 107 -3.09 9.14 6.72
N GLY A 108 -3.95 10.13 6.43
CA GLY A 108 -3.58 11.34 5.71
C GLY A 108 -3.78 11.30 4.20
N ALA A 109 -4.39 10.26 3.64
CA ALA A 109 -4.69 10.20 2.21
C ALA A 109 -5.95 10.99 1.86
N GLU A 110 -5.94 11.62 0.68
CA GLU A 110 -7.13 12.12 0.02
C GLU A 110 -7.93 10.93 -0.54
N VAL A 111 -9.20 10.79 -0.16
CA VAL A 111 -10.07 9.71 -0.64
C VAL A 111 -11.10 10.27 -1.58
N VAL A 112 -11.06 9.79 -2.83
CA VAL A 112 -12.03 10.08 -3.89
C VAL A 112 -13.02 8.93 -3.96
N LEU A 113 -14.29 9.20 -3.60
CA LEU A 113 -15.38 8.23 -3.72
C LEU A 113 -16.01 8.36 -5.10
N VAL A 114 -15.99 7.26 -5.86
CA VAL A 114 -16.46 7.22 -7.24
C VAL A 114 -17.77 6.41 -7.30
N PRO A 115 -18.85 6.98 -7.84
CA PRO A 115 -20.07 6.21 -8.11
C PRO A 115 -19.79 4.99 -9.00
N GLY A 116 -20.43 3.85 -8.69
CA GLY A 116 -20.25 2.61 -9.45
C GLY A 116 -19.41 1.56 -8.72
N VAL A 117 -18.71 0.73 -9.49
CA VAL A 117 -17.94 -0.42 -9.00
C VAL A 117 -16.43 -0.15 -9.03
N TYR A 118 -15.62 -1.20 -8.81
CA TYR A 118 -14.17 -1.10 -8.78
C TYR A 118 -13.59 -0.53 -10.08
N ASP A 119 -14.13 -0.95 -11.24
CA ASP A 119 -13.61 -0.54 -12.54
C ASP A 119 -13.83 0.96 -12.80
N ASP A 120 -14.94 1.53 -12.30
CA ASP A 120 -15.21 2.97 -12.37
C ASP A 120 -14.19 3.75 -11.52
N ALA A 121 -13.93 3.29 -10.29
CA ALA A 121 -12.94 3.88 -9.42
C ALA A 121 -11.50 3.74 -9.98
N TYR A 122 -11.21 2.64 -10.67
CA TYR A 122 -9.93 2.44 -11.35
C TYR A 122 -9.78 3.40 -12.53
N ALA A 123 -10.81 3.57 -13.36
CA ALA A 123 -10.81 4.51 -14.49
C ALA A 123 -10.58 5.95 -13.99
N GLU A 124 -11.23 6.35 -12.91
CA GLU A 124 -11.01 7.66 -12.28
C GLU A 124 -9.58 7.82 -11.75
N ALA A 125 -9.02 6.77 -11.13
CA ALA A 125 -7.64 6.81 -10.68
C ALA A 125 -6.65 6.96 -11.84
N VAL A 126 -6.91 6.31 -12.98
CA VAL A 126 -6.12 6.47 -14.21
C VAL A 126 -6.25 7.90 -14.76
N ARG A 127 -7.48 8.45 -14.82
CA ARG A 127 -7.72 9.81 -15.26
C ARG A 127 -6.95 10.84 -14.40
N LEU A 128 -7.08 10.76 -13.09
CA LEU A 128 -6.37 11.65 -12.16
C LEU A 128 -4.85 11.49 -12.22
N ARG A 129 -4.36 10.24 -12.40
CA ARG A 129 -2.93 9.99 -12.65
C ARG A 129 -2.42 10.80 -13.83
N ASP A 130 -3.11 10.73 -14.96
CA ASP A 130 -2.68 11.35 -16.21
C ASP A 130 -2.80 12.87 -16.15
N GLU A 131 -3.86 13.41 -15.56
CA GLU A 131 -4.06 14.85 -15.42
C GLU A 131 -3.07 15.50 -14.45
N GLN A 132 -2.73 14.83 -13.34
CA GLN A 132 -1.88 15.39 -12.29
C GLN A 132 -0.44 14.86 -12.32
N GLY A 133 -0.12 13.95 -13.23
CA GLY A 133 1.20 13.35 -13.34
C GLY A 133 1.59 12.48 -12.15
N LEU A 134 0.60 11.90 -11.44
CA LEU A 134 0.82 11.09 -10.25
C LEU A 134 1.42 9.72 -10.58
N THR A 135 2.16 9.15 -9.64
CA THR A 135 2.66 7.78 -9.78
C THR A 135 1.61 6.78 -9.30
N PHE A 136 1.16 5.91 -10.19
CA PHE A 136 0.20 4.84 -9.83
C PHE A 136 0.90 3.72 -9.06
N ILE A 137 0.41 3.39 -7.87
CA ILE A 137 0.93 2.30 -7.03
C ILE A 137 0.06 1.07 -7.21
N HIS A 138 0.58 0.10 -7.96
CA HIS A 138 -0.12 -1.14 -8.27
C HIS A 138 -0.25 -2.04 -7.02
N PRO A 139 -1.40 -2.71 -6.78
CA PRO A 139 -1.61 -3.50 -5.55
C PRO A 139 -0.79 -4.79 -5.45
N PHE A 140 -0.23 -5.30 -6.57
CA PHE A 140 0.50 -6.58 -6.60
C PHE A 140 1.48 -6.75 -7.76
N ASN A 141 1.21 -6.25 -8.98
CA ASN A 141 2.04 -6.52 -10.16
C ASN A 141 3.14 -5.45 -10.35
N ASP A 142 4.04 -5.35 -9.36
CA ASP A 142 5.22 -4.48 -9.34
C ASP A 142 6.31 -5.17 -8.51
N TYR A 143 7.51 -5.29 -9.03
CA TYR A 143 8.60 -6.01 -8.35
C TYR A 143 9.01 -5.36 -7.03
N SER A 144 8.93 -4.02 -6.89
CA SER A 144 9.20 -3.35 -5.62
C SER A 144 8.12 -3.64 -4.59
N ILE A 145 6.84 -3.70 -5.02
CA ILE A 145 5.72 -4.15 -4.17
C ILE A 145 5.96 -5.61 -3.74
N MET A 146 6.25 -6.51 -4.69
CA MET A 146 6.49 -7.93 -4.40
C MET A 146 7.67 -8.11 -3.44
N ALA A 147 8.77 -7.39 -3.63
CA ALA A 147 9.95 -7.46 -2.76
C ALA A 147 9.60 -7.05 -1.32
N GLY A 148 8.85 -5.96 -1.15
CA GLY A 148 8.39 -5.54 0.17
C GLY A 148 7.45 -6.54 0.83
N GLN A 149 6.54 -7.18 0.08
CA GLN A 149 5.66 -8.21 0.60
C GLN A 149 6.41 -9.49 0.99
N GLY A 150 7.57 -9.76 0.38
CA GLY A 150 8.40 -10.93 0.63
C GLY A 150 9.27 -10.87 1.88
N THR A 151 9.18 -9.77 2.66
CA THR A 151 10.03 -9.55 3.86
C THR A 151 9.49 -10.25 5.16
#